data_9a0419613eea09b70df1ddb01771f2c3
#
_entry.id   9a0419613eea09b70df1ddb01771f2c3
#
_cell.length_a   1.000
_cell.length_b   1.000
_cell.length_c   1.000
_cell.angle_alpha   90.00
_cell.angle_beta   90.00
_cell.angle_gamma   90.00
#
_symmetry.space_group_name_H-M   'P 1'
#
loop_
_entity.id
_entity.type
_entity.pdbx_description
1 polymer ?
#
loop_
_entity_poly.entity_id
_entity_poly.type
_entity_poly.pdbx_seq_one_letter_code
_entity_poly.pdbx_strand_id
1 'polypeptide(L)'
;MSCPLWPNGAPNNNELTNSGQNHNNEWVSDVTTPTLTVYPASHPNGMAIIMCPGGGYGGLAMKHEGHDMAPWFNTQGITYAVLKYRMPNGHHEVPLSDAEQAIRMVREHAAEWGVNPQRVGIMGASAGGHLAASLATLYSSDKTRPDFQILFYPVISMQKGVTHGGSRQNLIGENPSQE
;
A
#
# COMPACT_ATOMS: atom_id res chain seq x y z
N MET A 1 10.16 -3.03 12.22
CA MET A 1 10.86 -4.08 11.41
C MET A 1 10.48 -3.86 9.96
N SER A 2 11.45 -3.77 9.03
CA SER A 2 11.19 -3.58 7.60
C SER A 2 11.54 -4.86 6.84
N CYS A 3 10.59 -5.37 6.07
CA CYS A 3 10.70 -6.62 5.33
C CYS A 3 10.64 -6.34 3.82
N PRO A 4 11.52 -6.93 2.99
CA PRO A 4 11.37 -6.88 1.55
C PRO A 4 10.08 -7.61 1.14
N LEU A 5 9.29 -6.98 0.28
CA LEU A 5 7.97 -7.53 -0.11
C LEU A 5 8.12 -8.74 -1.06
N TRP A 6 9.13 -8.69 -1.92
CA TRP A 6 9.41 -9.71 -2.94
C TRP A 6 10.87 -10.21 -2.84
N PRO A 7 11.20 -11.05 -1.86
CA PRO A 7 12.60 -11.51 -1.68
C PRO A 7 13.15 -12.33 -2.87
N ASN A 8 12.26 -12.95 -3.64
CA ASN A 8 12.61 -13.78 -4.80
C ASN A 8 12.29 -13.12 -6.15
N GLY A 9 12.05 -11.79 -6.14
CA GLY A 9 11.66 -11.04 -7.33
C GLY A 9 10.14 -10.83 -7.46
N ALA A 10 9.74 -9.65 -7.91
CA ALA A 10 8.34 -9.27 -8.12
C ALA A 10 7.78 -9.88 -9.41
N PRO A 11 6.45 -10.13 -9.48
CA PRO A 11 5.82 -10.75 -10.66
C PRO A 11 5.75 -9.83 -11.88
N ASN A 12 5.96 -8.53 -11.68
CA ASN A 12 5.85 -7.49 -12.70
C ASN A 12 6.87 -6.37 -12.46
N ASN A 13 7.00 -5.43 -13.41
CA ASN A 13 7.98 -4.37 -13.39
C ASN A 13 7.32 -3.02 -13.74
N ASN A 14 7.76 -1.95 -13.10
CA ASN A 14 7.33 -0.57 -13.42
C ASN A 14 8.25 0.16 -14.41
N GLU A 15 9.26 -0.53 -14.94
CA GLU A 15 10.22 0.00 -15.92
C GLU A 15 11.03 1.24 -15.46
N LEU A 16 10.95 1.60 -14.18
CA LEU A 16 11.79 2.63 -13.58
C LEU A 16 13.19 2.08 -13.31
N THR A 17 14.20 2.86 -13.67
CA THR A 17 15.62 2.48 -13.51
C THR A 17 16.25 3.07 -12.25
N ASN A 18 15.63 4.10 -11.67
CA ASN A 18 16.12 4.73 -10.45
C ASN A 18 15.56 4.02 -9.21
N SER A 19 16.43 3.66 -8.29
CA SER A 19 16.00 3.20 -6.97
C SER A 19 15.48 4.37 -6.15
N GLY A 20 14.27 4.25 -5.64
CA GLY A 20 13.50 5.26 -4.91
C GLY A 20 14.34 6.31 -4.16
N GLN A 21 14.17 7.55 -4.56
CA GLN A 21 14.86 8.67 -3.94
C GLN A 21 14.14 9.10 -2.67
N ASN A 22 14.86 9.07 -1.55
CA ASN A 22 14.35 9.55 -0.29
C ASN A 22 14.61 11.04 -0.16
N HIS A 23 13.56 11.84 -0.26
CA HIS A 23 13.62 13.29 0.00
C HIS A 23 13.28 13.52 1.48
N ASN A 24 14.29 13.69 2.33
CA ASN A 24 14.21 14.08 3.77
C ASN A 24 13.46 13.10 4.70
N ASN A 25 13.42 11.79 4.43
CA ASN A 25 12.71 10.77 5.20
C ASN A 25 11.17 10.94 5.29
N GLU A 26 10.62 11.95 4.62
CA GLU A 26 9.17 12.25 4.64
C GLU A 26 8.48 11.83 3.35
N TRP A 27 9.18 11.99 2.25
CA TRP A 27 8.71 11.71 0.90
C TRP A 27 9.68 10.78 0.16
N VAL A 28 9.13 9.78 -0.53
CA VAL A 28 9.91 8.86 -1.37
C VAL A 28 9.30 8.83 -2.77
N SER A 29 10.10 9.10 -3.81
CA SER A 29 9.71 8.98 -5.22
C SER A 29 10.36 7.78 -5.89
N ASP A 30 9.92 7.46 -7.11
CA ASP A 30 10.54 6.45 -7.99
C ASP A 30 10.77 5.08 -7.32
N VAL A 31 9.82 4.66 -6.48
CA VAL A 31 9.93 3.38 -5.77
C VAL A 31 9.93 2.22 -6.74
N THR A 32 11.02 1.46 -6.74
CA THR A 32 11.21 0.23 -7.53
C THR A 32 11.33 -1.02 -6.65
N THR A 33 11.71 -0.82 -5.39
CA THR A 33 11.88 -1.91 -4.40
C THR A 33 10.88 -1.72 -3.26
N PRO A 34 9.79 -2.50 -3.25
CA PRO A 34 8.75 -2.35 -2.24
C PRO A 34 9.14 -3.03 -0.93
N THR A 35 8.71 -2.44 0.18
CA THR A 35 8.92 -2.99 1.52
C THR A 35 7.66 -2.85 2.36
N LEU A 36 7.48 -3.75 3.31
CA LEU A 36 6.49 -3.64 4.37
C LEU A 36 7.20 -3.38 5.70
N THR A 37 6.96 -2.20 6.29
CA THR A 37 7.48 -1.88 7.62
C THR A 37 6.42 -2.19 8.65
N VAL A 38 6.66 -3.19 9.49
CA VAL A 38 5.70 -3.70 10.47
C VAL A 38 6.04 -3.19 11.87
N TYR A 39 5.02 -2.75 12.57
CA TYR A 39 5.01 -2.30 13.96
C TYR A 39 4.07 -3.22 14.77
N PRO A 40 4.56 -4.36 15.27
CA PRO A 40 3.74 -5.25 16.09
C PRO A 40 3.31 -4.55 17.38
N ALA A 41 2.06 -4.73 17.78
CA ALA A 41 1.59 -4.23 19.07
C ALA A 41 2.19 -5.05 20.21
N SER A 42 2.59 -4.38 21.30
CA SER A 42 3.11 -5.08 22.49
C SER A 42 2.06 -5.92 23.21
N HIS A 43 0.79 -5.52 23.10
CA HIS A 43 -0.38 -6.24 23.61
C HIS A 43 -1.39 -6.38 22.48
N PRO A 44 -1.20 -7.35 21.55
CA PRO A 44 -2.00 -7.43 20.35
C PRO A 44 -3.45 -7.87 20.63
N ASN A 45 -4.40 -7.20 19.97
CA ASN A 45 -5.83 -7.56 20.02
C ASN A 45 -6.25 -8.47 18.87
N GLY A 46 -5.28 -8.91 18.03
CA GLY A 46 -5.49 -9.74 16.87
C GLY A 46 -5.80 -8.99 15.57
N MET A 47 -5.97 -7.67 15.61
CA MET A 47 -6.21 -6.88 14.40
C MET A 47 -4.89 -6.40 13.78
N ALA A 48 -4.83 -6.40 12.46
CA ALA A 48 -3.76 -5.75 11.70
C ALA A 48 -4.31 -4.76 10.68
N ILE A 49 -3.59 -3.66 10.46
CA ILE A 49 -3.89 -2.67 9.44
C ILE A 49 -2.64 -2.40 8.62
N ILE A 50 -2.76 -2.49 7.30
CA ILE A 50 -1.73 -2.13 6.34
C ILE A 50 -2.08 -0.76 5.76
N MET A 51 -1.20 0.21 5.94
CA MET A 51 -1.35 1.57 5.41
C MET A 51 -0.65 1.72 4.06
N CYS A 52 -1.40 2.23 3.09
CA CYS A 52 -0.92 2.68 1.79
C CYS A 52 -0.86 4.22 1.79
N PRO A 53 0.33 4.85 1.90
CA PRO A 53 0.46 6.30 1.86
C PRO A 53 0.04 6.89 0.53
N GLY A 54 -0.43 8.14 0.52
CA GLY A 54 -0.70 8.89 -0.70
C GLY A 54 0.55 9.51 -1.31
N GLY A 55 0.35 10.19 -2.43
CA GLY A 55 1.41 10.87 -3.18
C GLY A 55 1.16 10.89 -4.69
N GLY A 56 -0.11 10.82 -5.10
CA GLY A 56 -0.51 10.94 -6.50
C GLY A 56 0.04 9.84 -7.41
N TYR A 57 0.45 8.71 -6.87
CA TYR A 57 1.18 7.64 -7.57
C TYR A 57 2.53 8.08 -8.17
N GLY A 58 3.01 9.28 -7.84
CA GLY A 58 4.34 9.76 -8.21
C GLY A 58 5.36 9.66 -7.08
N GLY A 59 4.89 9.40 -5.87
CA GLY A 59 5.69 9.22 -4.67
C GLY A 59 4.82 8.80 -3.49
N LEU A 60 5.42 8.74 -2.30
CA LEU A 60 4.78 8.30 -1.06
C LEU A 60 5.09 9.27 0.08
N ALA A 61 4.04 9.77 0.74
CA ALA A 61 4.14 10.57 1.96
C ALA A 61 4.36 9.64 3.18
N MET A 62 5.54 9.04 3.25
CA MET A 62 5.85 7.95 4.17
C MET A 62 5.76 8.33 5.65
N LYS A 63 5.96 9.61 5.98
CA LYS A 63 5.94 10.06 7.38
C LYS A 63 4.52 10.25 7.87
N HIS A 64 3.85 11.33 7.49
CA HIS A 64 2.56 11.73 8.06
C HIS A 64 1.37 10.88 7.59
N GLU A 65 1.44 10.29 6.39
CA GLU A 65 0.45 9.29 5.91
C GLU A 65 0.95 7.85 6.07
N GLY A 66 1.93 7.62 6.92
CA GLY A 66 2.52 6.30 7.14
C GLY A 66 3.00 6.11 8.57
N HIS A 67 4.29 6.30 8.79
CA HIS A 67 4.97 5.90 10.03
C HIS A 67 4.48 6.61 11.29
N ASP A 68 4.08 7.89 11.21
CA ASP A 68 3.66 8.68 12.37
C ASP A 68 2.39 8.13 13.04
N MET A 69 1.59 7.34 12.35
CA MET A 69 0.38 6.73 12.92
C MET A 69 0.64 5.47 13.74
N ALA A 70 1.80 4.83 13.58
CA ALA A 70 2.12 3.56 14.22
C ALA A 70 1.97 3.56 15.75
N PRO A 71 2.46 4.57 16.50
CA PRO A 71 2.31 4.58 17.96
C PRO A 71 0.85 4.58 18.41
N TRP A 72 -0.02 5.32 17.71
CA TRP A 72 -1.44 5.36 18.06
C TRP A 72 -2.11 4.00 17.88
N PHE A 73 -1.92 3.35 16.72
CA PHE A 73 -2.49 2.03 16.47
C PHE A 73 -1.96 0.98 17.46
N ASN A 74 -0.68 1.02 17.77
CA ASN A 74 -0.08 0.10 18.74
C ASN A 74 -0.67 0.27 20.15
N THR A 75 -1.00 1.49 20.59
CA THR A 75 -1.68 1.71 21.88
C THR A 75 -3.09 1.12 21.91
N GLN A 76 -3.72 0.91 20.77
CA GLN A 76 -5.01 0.22 20.63
C GLN A 76 -4.87 -1.31 20.52
N GLY A 77 -3.67 -1.85 20.62
CA GLY A 77 -3.40 -3.27 20.45
C GLY A 77 -3.42 -3.73 18.98
N ILE A 78 -3.39 -2.81 18.02
CA ILE A 78 -3.45 -3.10 16.60
C ILE A 78 -2.01 -3.20 16.06
N THR A 79 -1.67 -4.31 15.43
CA THR A 79 -0.43 -4.42 14.63
C THR A 79 -0.59 -3.57 13.38
N TYR A 80 0.32 -2.61 13.23
CA TYR A 80 0.28 -1.63 12.16
C TYR A 80 1.43 -1.85 11.19
N ALA A 81 1.16 -1.74 9.89
CA ALA A 81 2.20 -1.87 8.88
C ALA A 81 2.09 -0.75 7.84
N VAL A 82 3.21 -0.28 7.33
CA VAL A 82 3.28 0.73 6.27
C VAL A 82 3.87 0.09 5.02
N LEU A 83 3.10 0.13 3.94
CA LEU A 83 3.50 -0.39 2.64
C LEU A 83 4.17 0.72 1.82
N LYS A 84 5.47 0.57 1.58
CA LYS A 84 6.18 1.31 0.54
C LYS A 84 5.98 0.57 -0.79
N TYR A 85 4.89 0.88 -1.49
CA TYR A 85 4.57 0.24 -2.76
C TYR A 85 5.32 0.88 -3.93
N ARG A 86 5.53 0.10 -4.99
CA ARG A 86 6.18 0.58 -6.22
C ARG A 86 5.31 1.60 -6.94
N MET A 87 5.97 2.60 -7.53
CA MET A 87 5.28 3.54 -8.40
C MET A 87 4.81 2.83 -9.66
N PRO A 88 3.59 3.13 -10.14
CA PRO A 88 3.02 2.41 -11.28
C PRO A 88 3.69 2.74 -12.61
N ASN A 89 4.08 3.99 -12.85
CA ASN A 89 4.63 4.43 -14.15
C ASN A 89 3.75 3.97 -15.33
N GLY A 90 2.42 4.09 -15.21
CA GLY A 90 1.44 3.63 -16.19
C GLY A 90 1.02 2.16 -16.08
N HIS A 91 1.65 1.38 -15.20
CA HIS A 91 1.37 -0.05 -14.96
C HIS A 91 0.57 -0.23 -13.67
N HIS A 92 -0.75 -0.07 -13.74
CA HIS A 92 -1.64 -0.08 -12.57
C HIS A 92 -1.59 -1.39 -11.75
N GLU A 93 -1.25 -2.50 -12.38
CA GLU A 93 -1.12 -3.81 -11.76
C GLU A 93 0.08 -3.89 -10.81
N VAL A 94 1.09 -3.03 -10.95
CA VAL A 94 2.31 -3.06 -10.13
C VAL A 94 2.02 -2.73 -8.68
N PRO A 95 1.46 -1.56 -8.31
CA PRO A 95 1.10 -1.28 -6.93
C PRO A 95 0.00 -2.21 -6.38
N LEU A 96 -0.91 -2.68 -7.22
CA LEU A 96 -1.96 -3.61 -6.81
C LEU A 96 -1.35 -4.95 -6.36
N SER A 97 -0.40 -5.49 -7.12
CA SER A 97 0.30 -6.73 -6.75
C SER A 97 1.08 -6.58 -5.44
N ASP A 98 1.66 -5.39 -5.18
CA ASP A 98 2.35 -5.11 -3.93
C ASP A 98 1.37 -5.08 -2.75
N ALA A 99 0.20 -4.48 -2.92
CA ALA A 99 -0.84 -4.46 -1.89
C ALA A 99 -1.39 -5.86 -1.58
N GLU A 100 -1.60 -6.70 -2.60
CA GLU A 100 -1.97 -8.11 -2.43
C GLU A 100 -0.90 -8.89 -1.66
N GLN A 101 0.36 -8.70 -2.00
CA GLN A 101 1.47 -9.37 -1.32
C GLN A 101 1.60 -8.93 0.13
N ALA A 102 1.32 -7.66 0.44
CA ALA A 102 1.33 -7.17 1.81
C ALA A 102 0.26 -7.88 2.68
N ILE A 103 -0.96 -8.05 2.17
CA ILE A 103 -2.01 -8.84 2.86
C ILE A 103 -1.53 -10.28 3.09
N ARG A 104 -0.98 -10.91 2.05
CA ARG A 104 -0.48 -12.28 2.12
C ARG A 104 0.62 -12.42 3.17
N MET A 105 1.59 -11.51 3.16
CA MET A 105 2.71 -11.49 4.12
C MET A 105 2.21 -11.34 5.57
N VAL A 106 1.27 -10.44 5.84
CA VAL A 106 0.71 -10.27 7.19
C VAL A 106 0.01 -11.54 7.65
N ARG A 107 -0.73 -12.22 6.79
CA ARG A 107 -1.38 -13.49 7.12
C ARG A 107 -0.40 -14.63 7.34
N GLU A 108 0.66 -14.71 6.57
CA GLU A 108 1.72 -15.72 6.73
C GLU A 108 2.49 -15.57 8.06
N HIS A 109 2.70 -14.32 8.51
CA HIS A 109 3.38 -14.02 9.78
C HIS A 109 2.42 -13.73 10.94
N ALA A 110 1.15 -14.08 10.80
CA ALA A 110 0.10 -13.71 11.74
C ALA A 110 0.42 -14.16 13.19
N ALA A 111 0.90 -15.39 13.37
CA ALA A 111 1.27 -15.91 14.69
C ALA A 111 2.45 -15.13 15.31
N GLU A 112 3.44 -14.77 14.52
CA GLU A 112 4.62 -14.02 14.97
C GLU A 112 4.25 -12.60 15.40
N TRP A 113 3.32 -11.96 14.68
CA TRP A 113 2.94 -10.55 14.92
C TRP A 113 1.68 -10.38 15.78
N GLY A 114 1.18 -11.46 16.37
CA GLY A 114 -0.02 -11.42 17.24
C GLY A 114 -1.29 -11.06 16.49
N VAL A 115 -1.41 -11.47 15.24
CA VAL A 115 -2.52 -11.16 14.33
C VAL A 115 -3.43 -12.37 14.15
N ASN A 116 -4.73 -12.13 14.12
CA ASN A 116 -5.70 -13.09 13.60
C ASN A 116 -5.76 -12.92 12.06
N PRO A 117 -5.44 -13.94 11.25
CA PRO A 117 -5.42 -13.82 9.79
C PRO A 117 -6.78 -13.47 9.15
N GLN A 118 -7.87 -13.53 9.90
CA GLN A 118 -9.22 -13.10 9.49
C GLN A 118 -9.57 -11.68 9.96
N ARG A 119 -8.58 -10.91 10.44
CA ARG A 119 -8.77 -9.55 10.93
C ARG A 119 -7.66 -8.62 10.39
N VAL A 120 -7.41 -8.73 9.08
CA VAL A 120 -6.40 -7.96 8.37
C VAL A 120 -7.07 -6.96 7.43
N GLY A 121 -6.94 -5.67 7.74
CA GLY A 121 -7.50 -4.58 6.94
C GLY A 121 -6.45 -3.85 6.12
N ILE A 122 -6.96 -3.15 5.10
CA ILE A 122 -6.19 -2.22 4.29
C ILE A 122 -6.66 -0.78 4.56
N MET A 123 -5.74 0.13 4.68
CA MET A 123 -6.00 1.56 4.87
C MET A 123 -5.23 2.36 3.83
N GLY A 124 -5.77 3.49 3.40
CA GLY A 124 -5.05 4.33 2.46
C GLY A 124 -5.53 5.76 2.43
N ALA A 125 -4.62 6.66 2.07
CA ALA A 125 -4.87 8.08 1.92
C ALA A 125 -4.67 8.52 0.46
N SER A 126 -5.55 9.36 -0.07
CA SER A 126 -5.45 9.94 -1.43
C SER A 126 -5.25 8.85 -2.50
N ALA A 127 -4.15 8.86 -3.26
CA ALA A 127 -3.81 7.80 -4.23
C ALA A 127 -3.64 6.43 -3.55
N GLY A 128 -3.08 6.39 -2.33
CA GLY A 128 -3.03 5.17 -1.51
C GLY A 128 -4.42 4.68 -1.08
N GLY A 129 -5.37 5.60 -0.90
CA GLY A 129 -6.79 5.28 -0.70
C GLY A 129 -7.41 4.64 -1.93
N HIS A 130 -7.06 5.10 -3.14
CA HIS A 130 -7.44 4.44 -4.38
C HIS A 130 -6.87 3.01 -4.44
N LEU A 131 -5.59 2.83 -4.11
CA LEU A 131 -4.96 1.52 -4.07
C LEU A 131 -5.66 0.58 -3.09
N ALA A 132 -5.96 1.06 -1.87
CA ALA A 132 -6.68 0.29 -0.86
C ALA A 132 -8.07 -0.13 -1.34
N ALA A 133 -8.83 0.79 -1.95
CA ALA A 133 -10.15 0.51 -2.52
C ALA A 133 -10.07 -0.46 -3.71
N SER A 134 -9.05 -0.31 -4.57
CA SER A 134 -8.82 -1.22 -5.68
C SER A 134 -8.54 -2.64 -5.18
N LEU A 135 -7.68 -2.80 -4.17
CA LEU A 135 -7.45 -4.11 -3.58
C LEU A 135 -8.73 -4.72 -2.98
N ALA A 136 -9.54 -3.92 -2.27
CA ALA A 136 -10.76 -4.41 -1.65
C ALA A 136 -11.84 -4.87 -2.66
N THR A 137 -11.72 -4.46 -3.92
CA THR A 137 -12.69 -4.80 -4.99
C THR A 137 -12.13 -5.71 -6.07
N LEU A 138 -10.82 -5.68 -6.31
CA LEU A 138 -10.15 -6.38 -7.41
C LEU A 138 -9.16 -7.46 -6.93
N TYR A 139 -9.29 -7.91 -5.69
CA TYR A 139 -8.42 -8.95 -5.14
C TYR A 139 -8.44 -10.23 -5.99
N SER A 140 -7.28 -10.87 -6.16
CA SER A 140 -7.15 -12.06 -7.00
C SER A 140 -7.62 -13.36 -6.32
N SER A 141 -7.74 -13.36 -4.99
CA SER A 141 -8.15 -14.53 -4.20
C SER A 141 -8.60 -14.15 -2.79
N ASP A 142 -9.29 -15.05 -2.09
CA ASP A 142 -9.64 -14.86 -0.68
C ASP A 142 -8.41 -14.66 0.22
N LYS A 143 -7.24 -15.14 -0.19
CA LYS A 143 -5.98 -14.96 0.56
C LYS A 143 -5.44 -13.54 0.47
N THR A 144 -5.85 -12.77 -0.55
CA THR A 144 -5.43 -11.39 -0.78
C THR A 144 -6.54 -10.37 -0.51
N ARG A 145 -7.77 -10.84 -0.27
CA ARG A 145 -8.90 -9.99 0.09
C ARG A 145 -8.72 -9.41 1.48
N PRO A 146 -8.71 -8.09 1.67
CA PRO A 146 -8.74 -7.50 3.01
C PRO A 146 -10.09 -7.78 3.70
N ASP A 147 -10.09 -7.92 5.03
CA ASP A 147 -11.31 -8.16 5.80
C ASP A 147 -12.11 -6.88 6.00
N PHE A 148 -11.45 -5.72 5.94
CA PHE A 148 -12.07 -4.39 5.96
C PHE A 148 -11.14 -3.36 5.30
N GLN A 149 -11.69 -2.16 5.01
CA GLN A 149 -10.91 -1.05 4.48
C GLN A 149 -11.23 0.25 5.22
N ILE A 150 -10.22 1.13 5.29
CA ILE A 150 -10.33 2.49 5.83
C ILE A 150 -9.76 3.45 4.79
N LEU A 151 -10.57 4.41 4.35
CA LEU A 151 -10.19 5.32 3.28
C LEU A 151 -10.20 6.77 3.76
N PHE A 152 -9.06 7.45 3.62
CA PHE A 152 -8.92 8.88 3.86
C PHE A 152 -8.86 9.63 2.54
N TYR A 153 -9.78 10.55 2.30
CA TYR A 153 -9.86 11.39 1.09
C TYR A 153 -9.38 10.68 -0.20
N PRO A 154 -9.90 9.48 -0.49
CA PRO A 154 -9.35 8.64 -1.55
C PRO A 154 -9.61 9.26 -2.93
N VAL A 155 -8.68 9.03 -3.86
CA VAL A 155 -9.00 9.12 -5.29
C VAL A 155 -9.92 7.95 -5.62
N ILE A 156 -11.10 8.23 -6.20
CA ILE A 156 -12.12 7.20 -6.43
C ILE A 156 -12.19 6.77 -7.90
N SER A 157 -12.01 7.72 -8.82
CA SER A 157 -12.19 7.48 -10.25
C SER A 157 -10.91 7.81 -11.01
N MET A 158 -10.69 7.15 -12.14
CA MET A 158 -9.68 7.53 -13.14
C MET A 158 -10.31 8.23 -14.35
N GLN A 159 -11.59 8.63 -14.26
CA GLN A 159 -12.27 9.35 -15.33
C GLN A 159 -11.66 10.75 -15.53
N LYS A 160 -11.26 11.06 -16.78
CA LYS A 160 -10.69 12.35 -17.15
C LYS A 160 -11.67 13.49 -16.85
N GLY A 161 -11.17 14.55 -16.22
CA GLY A 161 -11.98 15.73 -15.85
C GLY A 161 -12.74 15.59 -14.52
N VAL A 162 -12.77 14.41 -13.92
CA VAL A 162 -13.40 14.15 -12.62
C VAL A 162 -12.33 13.88 -11.54
N THR A 163 -11.32 13.12 -11.89
CA THR A 163 -10.27 12.65 -10.97
C THR A 163 -9.13 13.66 -10.81
N HIS A 164 -8.28 13.40 -9.81
CA HIS A 164 -6.98 14.05 -9.69
C HIS A 164 -6.09 13.68 -10.90
N GLY A 165 -5.78 14.65 -11.75
CA GLY A 165 -5.10 14.43 -13.03
C GLY A 165 -3.73 13.77 -12.90
N GLY A 166 -2.93 14.18 -11.89
CA GLY A 166 -1.61 13.57 -11.62
C GLY A 166 -1.69 12.10 -11.25
N SER A 167 -2.64 11.72 -10.39
CA SER A 167 -2.86 10.31 -10.02
C SER A 167 -3.24 9.47 -11.24
N ARG A 168 -4.14 9.98 -12.07
CA ARG A 168 -4.54 9.32 -13.30
C ARG A 168 -3.35 9.12 -14.24
N GLN A 169 -2.60 10.21 -14.51
CA GLN A 169 -1.44 10.19 -15.40
C GLN A 169 -0.40 9.16 -14.95
N ASN A 170 -0.08 9.13 -13.66
CA ASN A 170 0.93 8.23 -13.13
C ASN A 170 0.45 6.77 -13.10
N LEU A 171 -0.85 6.53 -12.84
CA LEU A 171 -1.38 5.18 -12.71
C LEU A 171 -1.61 4.50 -14.06
N ILE A 172 -2.24 5.19 -15.01
CA ILE A 172 -2.73 4.61 -16.28
C ILE A 172 -2.21 5.31 -17.53
N GLY A 173 -1.39 6.38 -17.39
CA GLY A 173 -0.84 7.14 -18.51
C GLY A 173 -1.86 8.08 -19.18
N GLU A 174 -1.44 8.68 -20.28
CA GLU A 174 -2.28 9.63 -21.05
C GLU A 174 -3.39 8.94 -21.84
N ASN A 175 -3.09 7.82 -22.46
CA ASN A 175 -3.95 7.07 -23.37
C ASN A 175 -4.10 5.61 -22.86
N PRO A 176 -4.82 5.40 -21.76
CA PRO A 176 -5.01 4.04 -21.24
C PRO A 176 -5.84 3.20 -22.21
N SER A 177 -5.60 1.87 -22.24
CA SER A 177 -6.51 0.92 -22.87
C SER A 177 -7.90 1.03 -22.23
N GLN A 178 -8.95 0.68 -22.95
CA GLN A 178 -10.33 0.70 -22.47
C GLN A 178 -10.71 -0.58 -21.70
N GLU A 179 -9.74 -1.31 -21.20
CA GLU A 179 -9.95 -2.52 -20.37
C GLU A 179 -10.12 -2.19 -18.91
#